data_07c345b8501ede1991967ae88aad8b8e
#
_entry.id   07c345b8501ede1991967ae88aad8b8e
#
_cell.length_a   1.000
_cell.length_b   1.000
_cell.length_c   1.000
_cell.angle_alpha   90.00
_cell.angle_beta   90.00
_cell.angle_gamma   90.00
#
_symmetry.space_group_name_H-M   'P 1'
#
loop_
_entity.id
_entity.type
_entity.pdbx_description
1 polymer ?
#
loop_
_entity_poly.entity_id
_entity_poly.type
_entity_poly.pdbx_seq_one_letter_code
_entity_poly.pdbx_strand_id
1 'polypeptide(L)'
;MIIKTIHQKIDYSIDTEKVIDISIPYNFNGKQPNFYDVEKGKLSPLKTGSELWSVADGAGCNVPEISMNIHCSGTHTESVGHLLKKTGDIGKMLKDGFIPTVLITVTPEFFGKTNENYHCDVNESESIITAIMIKTQLEKWKNLHPLALIIRTLPNKKEKQFLRFNETPPPFFTNNALTAICDSGVHHLIVDLPSVDRMSDGGILGNHRIFWCDGQNPNGEVNSESQKTITELVYIPNSVEDGFHFLDIQIPHFVCDAAPSRPLLYKPE
;
A
#
# COMPACT_ATOMS: atom_id res chain seq x y z
N MET A 1 -6.71 -3.53 -25.75
CA MET A 1 -5.78 -2.59 -26.50
C MET A 1 -4.35 -2.94 -26.11
N ILE A 2 -3.43 -2.95 -27.09
CA ILE A 2 -2.01 -3.21 -26.80
C ILE A 2 -1.26 -1.88 -26.74
N ILE A 3 -0.55 -1.65 -25.64
CA ILE A 3 0.37 -0.52 -25.46
C ILE A 3 1.80 -1.05 -25.60
N LYS A 4 2.65 -0.33 -26.33
CA LYS A 4 4.08 -0.62 -26.43
C LYS A 4 4.85 0.40 -25.60
N THR A 5 5.80 -0.07 -24.82
CA THR A 5 6.67 0.77 -23.98
C THR A 5 8.09 0.22 -23.98
N ILE A 6 9.05 1.06 -23.59
CA ILE A 6 10.46 0.68 -23.48
C ILE A 6 10.90 0.92 -22.04
N HIS A 7 11.48 -0.10 -21.42
CA HIS A 7 12.14 0.03 -20.13
C HIS A 7 13.52 -0.65 -20.17
N GLN A 8 14.57 0.01 -19.69
CA GLN A 8 15.96 -0.48 -19.74
C GLN A 8 16.40 -0.99 -21.13
N LYS A 9 15.98 -0.28 -22.20
CA LYS A 9 16.23 -0.62 -23.62
C LYS A 9 15.59 -1.93 -24.10
N ILE A 10 14.63 -2.46 -23.34
CA ILE A 10 13.84 -3.64 -23.70
C ILE A 10 12.44 -3.17 -24.09
N ASP A 11 11.95 -3.66 -25.23
CA ASP A 11 10.59 -3.41 -25.71
C ASP A 11 9.61 -4.34 -24.98
N TYR A 12 8.52 -3.78 -24.48
CA TYR A 12 7.43 -4.51 -23.84
C TYR A 12 6.10 -4.21 -24.51
N SER A 13 5.23 -5.21 -24.56
CA SER A 13 3.82 -5.09 -24.91
C SER A 13 2.95 -5.28 -23.67
N ILE A 14 1.97 -4.41 -23.50
CA ILE A 14 1.02 -4.45 -22.38
C ILE A 14 -0.38 -4.59 -22.95
N ASP A 15 -1.05 -5.72 -22.67
CA ASP A 15 -2.46 -5.88 -23.00
C ASP A 15 -3.33 -5.31 -21.87
N THR A 16 -3.96 -4.17 -22.13
CA THR A 16 -4.79 -3.47 -21.12
C THR A 16 -6.10 -4.21 -20.81
N GLU A 17 -6.47 -5.24 -21.55
CA GLU A 17 -7.63 -6.09 -21.25
C GLU A 17 -7.29 -7.20 -20.25
N LYS A 18 -5.99 -7.50 -20.06
CA LYS A 18 -5.48 -8.48 -19.08
C LYS A 18 -5.04 -7.83 -17.77
N VAL A 19 -5.84 -6.88 -17.29
CA VAL A 19 -5.56 -6.14 -16.05
C VAL A 19 -5.85 -7.00 -14.82
N ILE A 20 -5.00 -6.90 -13.81
CA ILE A 20 -5.16 -7.51 -12.49
C ILE A 20 -5.37 -6.39 -11.47
N ASP A 21 -6.59 -6.28 -10.94
CA ASP A 21 -6.91 -5.35 -9.87
C ASP A 21 -6.46 -5.96 -8.53
N ILE A 22 -5.53 -5.31 -7.85
CA ILE A 22 -5.01 -5.72 -6.55
C ILE A 22 -5.53 -4.85 -5.40
N SER A 23 -6.50 -3.98 -5.65
CA SER A 23 -7.17 -3.23 -4.61
C SER A 23 -8.17 -4.10 -3.83
N ILE A 24 -8.37 -3.78 -2.56
CA ILE A 24 -9.48 -4.32 -1.77
C ILE A 24 -10.71 -3.45 -2.03
N PRO A 25 -11.83 -4.01 -2.53
CA PRO A 25 -13.04 -3.23 -2.77
C PRO A 25 -13.60 -2.58 -1.50
N TYR A 26 -13.91 -1.29 -1.56
CA TYR A 26 -14.63 -0.58 -0.48
C TYR A 26 -16.10 -1.00 -0.45
N ASN A 27 -16.40 -2.06 0.30
CA ASN A 27 -17.77 -2.58 0.44
C ASN A 27 -18.44 -2.03 1.70
N PHE A 28 -19.10 -0.88 1.60
CA PHE A 28 -19.74 -0.20 2.72
C PHE A 28 -20.89 -1.01 3.36
N ASN A 29 -21.52 -1.91 2.59
CA ASN A 29 -22.59 -2.79 3.07
C ASN A 29 -22.11 -4.19 3.49
N GLY A 30 -20.82 -4.49 3.25
CA GLY A 30 -20.22 -5.80 3.51
C GLY A 30 -19.07 -5.79 4.50
N LYS A 31 -18.20 -6.79 4.40
CA LYS A 31 -16.97 -6.88 5.17
C LYS A 31 -15.96 -5.87 4.64
N GLN A 32 -15.20 -5.29 5.54
CA GLN A 32 -14.10 -4.34 5.24
C GLN A 32 -12.90 -4.70 6.12
N PRO A 33 -11.66 -4.47 5.65
CA PRO A 33 -10.52 -4.53 6.55
C PRO A 33 -10.63 -3.43 7.60
N ASN A 34 -10.02 -3.64 8.75
CA ASN A 34 -10.02 -2.64 9.80
C ASN A 34 -8.69 -2.66 10.55
N PHE A 35 -8.08 -1.50 10.67
CA PHE A 35 -6.90 -1.24 11.45
C PHE A 35 -7.22 -0.21 12.52
N TYR A 36 -6.70 -0.38 13.74
CA TYR A 36 -6.96 0.46 14.91
C TYR A 36 -8.42 0.55 15.39
N ASP A 37 -9.28 -0.41 15.03
CA ASP A 37 -10.70 -0.42 15.40
C ASP A 37 -11.46 0.89 15.10
N VAL A 38 -11.08 1.57 14.02
CA VAL A 38 -11.78 2.77 13.56
C VAL A 38 -13.22 2.45 13.19
N GLU A 39 -14.09 3.45 13.16
CA GLU A 39 -15.43 3.27 12.63
C GLU A 39 -15.41 2.72 11.21
N LYS A 40 -16.24 1.70 10.97
CA LYS A 40 -16.42 1.13 9.64
C LYS A 40 -16.86 2.20 8.65
N GLY A 41 -16.30 2.18 7.44
CA GLY A 41 -16.75 3.05 6.37
C GLY A 41 -18.25 2.87 6.11
N LYS A 42 -18.97 3.97 5.95
CA LYS A 42 -20.44 4.04 5.82
C LYS A 42 -20.84 4.70 4.52
N LEU A 43 -21.94 4.23 3.97
CA LEU A 43 -22.66 4.83 2.86
C LEU A 43 -24.06 5.19 3.34
N SER A 44 -24.46 6.45 3.19
CA SER A 44 -25.81 6.91 3.53
C SER A 44 -26.37 7.77 2.41
N PRO A 45 -27.71 7.80 2.19
CA PRO A 45 -28.30 8.76 1.27
C PRO A 45 -28.10 10.18 1.75
N LEU A 46 -27.80 11.12 0.83
CA LEU A 46 -27.85 12.54 1.12
C LEU A 46 -29.23 12.93 1.64
N LYS A 47 -29.26 13.72 2.71
CA LYS A 47 -30.49 14.28 3.27
C LYS A 47 -30.53 15.78 3.08
N THR A 48 -31.60 16.27 2.40
CA THR A 48 -31.86 17.70 2.23
C THR A 48 -33.22 18.05 2.81
N GLY A 49 -33.25 18.73 3.96
CA GLY A 49 -34.50 18.97 4.70
C GLY A 49 -35.13 17.65 5.16
N SER A 50 -36.33 17.35 4.68
CA SER A 50 -37.05 16.09 4.94
C SER A 50 -36.81 15.03 3.88
N GLU A 51 -36.13 15.34 2.76
CA GLU A 51 -35.97 14.45 1.63
C GLU A 51 -34.69 13.60 1.77
N LEU A 52 -34.80 12.28 1.50
CA LEU A 52 -33.69 11.37 1.34
C LEU A 52 -33.47 11.08 -0.15
N TRP A 53 -32.27 11.33 -0.64
CA TRP A 53 -31.91 11.09 -2.03
C TRP A 53 -31.55 9.62 -2.25
N SER A 54 -32.57 8.79 -2.23
CA SER A 54 -32.51 7.35 -2.44
C SER A 54 -33.72 6.89 -3.28
N VAL A 55 -33.44 6.14 -4.33
CA VAL A 55 -34.51 5.56 -5.17
C VAL A 55 -35.39 4.62 -4.35
N ALA A 56 -34.82 3.88 -3.39
CA ALA A 56 -35.57 3.01 -2.49
C ALA A 56 -36.54 3.79 -1.59
N ASP A 57 -36.27 5.06 -1.31
CA ASP A 57 -37.10 5.96 -0.51
C ASP A 57 -37.97 6.89 -1.37
N GLY A 58 -38.06 6.65 -2.69
CA GLY A 58 -38.94 7.38 -3.62
C GLY A 58 -38.32 8.56 -4.34
N ALA A 59 -37.01 8.83 -4.18
CA ALA A 59 -36.32 9.85 -4.94
C ALA A 59 -36.07 9.45 -6.40
N GLY A 60 -35.84 10.42 -7.27
CA GLY A 60 -35.56 10.18 -8.68
C GLY A 60 -34.16 9.61 -8.97
N CYS A 61 -33.23 9.70 -8.02
CA CYS A 61 -31.85 9.19 -8.13
C CYS A 61 -31.25 8.91 -6.76
N ASN A 62 -30.15 8.14 -6.75
CA ASN A 62 -29.34 7.91 -5.56
C ASN A 62 -28.22 8.94 -5.50
N VAL A 63 -28.08 9.65 -4.37
CA VAL A 63 -26.97 10.57 -4.09
C VAL A 63 -26.34 10.14 -2.76
N PRO A 64 -25.35 9.23 -2.79
CA PRO A 64 -24.75 8.73 -1.56
C PRO A 64 -23.70 9.68 -1.01
N GLU A 65 -23.64 9.75 0.31
CA GLU A 65 -22.53 10.30 1.09
C GLU A 65 -21.67 9.17 1.62
N ILE A 66 -20.34 9.34 1.58
CA ILE A 66 -19.36 8.38 2.09
C ILE A 66 -18.64 8.98 3.30
N SER A 67 -18.57 8.22 4.37
CA SER A 67 -17.73 8.50 5.54
C SER A 67 -16.82 7.31 5.82
N MET A 68 -15.50 7.52 5.83
CA MET A 68 -14.52 6.48 6.13
C MET A 68 -13.18 7.06 6.59
N ASN A 69 -12.38 6.24 7.28
CA ASN A 69 -10.98 6.53 7.50
C ASN A 69 -10.17 6.01 6.30
N ILE A 70 -9.34 6.87 5.69
CA ILE A 70 -8.58 6.52 4.49
C ILE A 70 -7.51 5.47 4.81
N HIS A 71 -6.70 5.70 5.85
CA HIS A 71 -5.55 4.85 6.20
C HIS A 71 -5.93 3.48 6.79
N CYS A 72 -7.13 3.33 7.37
CA CYS A 72 -7.46 2.14 8.14
C CYS A 72 -8.55 1.25 7.54
N SER A 73 -9.21 1.68 6.45
CA SER A 73 -10.45 1.05 5.98
C SER A 73 -10.38 0.35 4.63
N GLY A 74 -9.26 0.43 3.92
CA GLY A 74 -9.09 -0.20 2.60
C GLY A 74 -7.83 0.24 1.89
N THR A 75 -7.66 -0.21 0.66
CA THR A 75 -6.49 0.12 -0.16
C THR A 75 -6.38 1.62 -0.36
N HIS A 76 -5.26 2.18 0.07
CA HIS A 76 -4.97 3.59 -0.03
C HIS A 76 -3.51 3.82 -0.42
N THR A 77 -3.24 4.99 -0.97
CA THR A 77 -1.89 5.46 -1.27
C THR A 77 -1.65 6.76 -0.54
N GLU A 78 -0.50 6.87 0.08
CA GLU A 78 -0.10 7.99 0.93
C GLU A 78 1.26 8.56 0.54
N SER A 79 1.51 9.77 0.98
CA SER A 79 2.71 10.55 0.75
C SER A 79 3.37 10.96 2.06
N VAL A 80 4.55 11.57 1.97
CA VAL A 80 5.26 12.16 3.12
C VAL A 80 4.38 13.14 3.91
N GLY A 81 3.33 13.69 3.30
CA GLY A 81 2.32 14.53 3.96
C GLY A 81 1.73 13.90 5.21
N HIS A 82 1.70 12.55 5.29
CA HIS A 82 1.26 11.78 6.46
C HIS A 82 2.05 12.12 7.74
N LEU A 83 3.32 12.51 7.60
CA LEU A 83 4.20 12.89 8.74
C LEU A 83 4.42 14.39 8.88
N LEU A 84 3.80 15.22 8.05
CA LEU A 84 4.01 16.66 8.03
C LEU A 84 2.82 17.42 8.66
N LYS A 85 3.10 18.55 9.27
CA LYS A 85 2.04 19.47 9.77
C LYS A 85 1.14 19.97 8.63
N LYS A 86 1.68 20.14 7.44
CA LYS A 86 0.94 20.45 6.21
C LYS A 86 0.82 19.18 5.39
N THR A 87 -0.38 18.66 5.27
CA THR A 87 -0.67 17.32 4.73
C THR A 87 -0.33 17.10 3.26
N GLY A 88 -0.05 18.13 2.48
CA GLY A 88 0.35 17.97 1.09
C GLY A 88 -0.83 17.77 0.13
N ASP A 89 -0.54 17.18 -1.03
CA ASP A 89 -1.48 16.99 -2.13
C ASP A 89 -1.10 15.70 -2.88
N ILE A 90 -1.64 14.56 -2.42
CA ILE A 90 -1.35 13.25 -3.00
C ILE A 90 -1.73 13.19 -4.49
N GLY A 91 -2.73 13.93 -4.91
CA GLY A 91 -3.17 13.99 -6.31
C GLY A 91 -2.11 14.52 -7.28
N LYS A 92 -1.07 15.19 -6.78
CA LYS A 92 0.08 15.66 -7.58
C LYS A 92 1.25 14.69 -7.63
N MET A 93 1.26 13.65 -6.80
CA MET A 93 2.40 12.74 -6.63
C MET A 93 2.44 11.63 -7.68
N LEU A 94 1.27 11.12 -8.07
CA LEU A 94 1.13 10.01 -9.01
C LEU A 94 0.83 10.57 -10.41
N LYS A 95 1.86 10.75 -11.22
CA LYS A 95 1.76 11.31 -12.58
C LYS A 95 2.00 10.27 -13.67
N ASP A 96 2.68 9.18 -13.32
CA ASP A 96 3.12 8.16 -14.26
C ASP A 96 2.15 6.98 -14.27
N GLY A 97 1.70 6.57 -15.45
CA GLY A 97 1.05 5.29 -15.67
C GLY A 97 2.07 4.21 -16.08
N PHE A 98 1.74 2.95 -15.92
CA PHE A 98 2.57 1.81 -16.31
C PHE A 98 3.98 1.85 -15.69
N ILE A 99 4.06 2.06 -14.38
CA ILE A 99 5.28 2.13 -13.59
C ILE A 99 5.99 0.77 -13.62
N PRO A 100 7.27 0.67 -14.04
CA PRO A 100 8.04 -0.56 -13.98
C PRO A 100 8.13 -1.09 -12.55
N THR A 101 7.65 -2.30 -12.31
CA THR A 101 7.35 -2.84 -10.98
C THR A 101 7.85 -4.27 -10.84
N VAL A 102 8.34 -4.62 -9.68
CA VAL A 102 8.62 -6.01 -9.29
C VAL A 102 7.68 -6.43 -8.16
N LEU A 103 7.03 -7.57 -8.33
CA LEU A 103 6.31 -8.28 -7.27
C LEU A 103 7.22 -9.34 -6.67
N ILE A 104 7.33 -9.34 -5.34
CA ILE A 104 8.00 -10.39 -4.56
C ILE A 104 7.06 -10.95 -3.50
N THR A 105 7.25 -12.23 -3.18
CA THR A 105 6.54 -12.90 -2.08
C THR A 105 7.51 -13.24 -0.96
N VAL A 106 7.15 -12.89 0.27
CA VAL A 106 7.94 -13.17 1.48
C VAL A 106 7.12 -13.95 2.52
N THR A 107 7.81 -14.77 3.31
CA THR A 107 7.21 -15.46 4.45
C THR A 107 7.76 -14.83 5.73
N PRO A 108 6.94 -14.07 6.49
CA PRO A 108 7.38 -13.47 7.75
C PRO A 108 7.90 -14.53 8.74
N GLU A 109 8.83 -14.12 9.60
CA GLU A 109 9.38 -14.93 10.67
C GLU A 109 9.26 -14.24 12.04
N PHE A 110 9.60 -14.91 13.11
CA PHE A 110 9.57 -14.31 14.45
C PHE A 110 10.81 -13.43 14.69
N PHE A 111 10.61 -12.29 15.35
CA PHE A 111 11.68 -11.32 15.67
C PHE A 111 12.85 -11.94 16.43
N GLY A 112 12.59 -12.87 17.35
CA GLY A 112 13.64 -13.59 18.08
C GLY A 112 14.57 -14.47 17.22
N LYS A 113 14.33 -14.59 15.91
CA LYS A 113 15.18 -15.34 14.97
C LYS A 113 16.17 -14.45 14.20
N THR A 114 16.13 -13.15 14.39
CA THR A 114 17.00 -12.20 13.69
C THR A 114 17.80 -11.33 14.65
N ASN A 115 18.89 -10.76 14.16
CA ASN A 115 19.63 -9.69 14.83
C ASN A 115 19.35 -8.31 14.23
N GLU A 116 18.33 -8.19 13.38
CA GLU A 116 17.94 -6.92 12.78
C GLU A 116 17.21 -6.03 13.80
N ASN A 117 17.25 -4.74 13.55
CA ASN A 117 16.76 -3.75 14.50
C ASN A 117 15.36 -3.25 14.16
N TYR A 118 14.65 -2.84 15.19
CA TYR A 118 13.46 -2.00 15.12
C TYR A 118 13.60 -0.83 16.10
N HIS A 119 12.99 0.32 15.83
CA HIS A 119 13.21 1.56 16.57
C HIS A 119 12.54 1.62 17.96
N CYS A 120 11.81 0.57 18.35
CA CYS A 120 11.29 0.40 19.69
C CYS A 120 11.39 -1.09 20.10
N ASP A 121 11.10 -1.38 21.37
CA ASP A 121 11.13 -2.74 21.89
C ASP A 121 10.10 -3.62 21.20
N VAL A 122 10.53 -4.80 20.76
CA VAL A 122 9.73 -5.82 20.06
C VAL A 122 9.78 -7.12 20.83
N ASN A 123 8.64 -7.79 20.95
CA ASN A 123 8.59 -9.12 21.53
C ASN A 123 9.15 -10.14 20.52
N GLU A 124 9.96 -11.09 21.02
CA GLU A 124 10.58 -12.14 20.19
C GLU A 124 9.58 -12.99 19.38
N SER A 125 8.32 -13.08 19.84
CA SER A 125 7.25 -13.82 19.17
C SER A 125 6.50 -13.02 18.11
N GLU A 126 6.80 -11.74 17.93
CA GLU A 126 6.15 -10.93 16.89
C GLU A 126 6.68 -11.27 15.50
N SER A 127 5.79 -11.19 14.53
CA SER A 127 6.07 -11.58 13.15
C SER A 127 6.64 -10.41 12.37
N ILE A 128 7.77 -10.63 11.68
CA ILE A 128 8.51 -9.56 11.01
C ILE A 128 8.95 -9.95 9.59
N ILE A 129 9.26 -8.93 8.79
CA ILE A 129 9.87 -9.04 7.47
C ILE A 129 11.27 -8.44 7.55
N THR A 130 12.29 -9.24 7.21
CA THR A 130 13.71 -8.88 7.36
C THR A 130 14.35 -8.38 6.07
N ALA A 131 15.46 -7.66 6.20
CA ALA A 131 16.27 -7.20 5.06
C ALA A 131 16.78 -8.37 4.22
N ILE A 132 17.11 -9.51 4.85
CA ILE A 132 17.60 -10.67 4.11
C ILE A 132 16.51 -11.25 3.19
N MET A 133 15.24 -11.27 3.63
CA MET A 133 14.11 -11.68 2.80
C MET A 133 13.97 -10.78 1.57
N ILE A 134 14.00 -9.45 1.78
CA ILE A 134 13.88 -8.46 0.72
C ILE A 134 15.04 -8.58 -0.27
N LYS A 135 16.29 -8.53 0.22
CA LYS A 135 17.49 -8.60 -0.63
C LYS A 135 17.54 -9.88 -1.45
N THR A 136 17.22 -11.03 -0.84
CA THR A 136 17.24 -12.34 -1.52
C THR A 136 16.25 -12.39 -2.70
N GLN A 137 15.07 -11.80 -2.56
CA GLN A 137 14.10 -11.74 -3.62
C GLN A 137 14.46 -10.70 -4.69
N LEU A 138 14.89 -9.49 -4.28
CA LEU A 138 15.24 -8.42 -5.20
C LEU A 138 16.47 -8.72 -6.05
N GLU A 139 17.44 -9.51 -5.53
CA GLU A 139 18.64 -9.89 -6.28
C GLU A 139 18.32 -10.54 -7.63
N LYS A 140 17.20 -11.26 -7.72
CA LYS A 140 16.74 -11.89 -8.97
C LYS A 140 16.35 -10.87 -10.04
N TRP A 141 16.01 -9.64 -9.65
CA TRP A 141 15.40 -8.61 -10.48
C TRP A 141 16.22 -7.32 -10.56
N LYS A 142 17.42 -7.29 -9.96
CA LYS A 142 18.24 -6.07 -9.82
C LYS A 142 18.55 -5.36 -11.14
N ASN A 143 18.66 -6.11 -12.23
CA ASN A 143 18.97 -5.56 -13.56
C ASN A 143 17.78 -4.85 -14.21
N LEU A 144 16.57 -4.98 -13.65
CA LEU A 144 15.37 -4.34 -14.20
C LEU A 144 15.15 -2.93 -13.66
N HIS A 145 15.87 -2.53 -12.61
CA HIS A 145 15.75 -1.20 -12.00
C HIS A 145 14.29 -0.76 -11.83
N PRO A 146 13.45 -1.52 -11.07
CA PRO A 146 12.06 -1.19 -10.89
C PRO A 146 11.89 0.14 -10.15
N LEU A 147 10.87 0.91 -10.53
CA LEU A 147 10.47 2.13 -9.82
C LEU A 147 9.47 1.84 -8.70
N ALA A 148 8.80 0.69 -8.76
CA ALA A 148 7.89 0.25 -7.72
C ALA A 148 8.21 -1.18 -7.26
N LEU A 149 7.95 -1.44 -5.98
CA LEU A 149 8.08 -2.74 -5.35
C LEU A 149 6.76 -3.13 -4.70
N ILE A 150 6.24 -4.30 -5.08
CA ILE A 150 5.08 -4.90 -4.44
C ILE A 150 5.53 -6.06 -3.58
N ILE A 151 5.10 -6.09 -2.33
CA ILE A 151 5.43 -7.16 -1.38
C ILE A 151 4.15 -7.86 -0.97
N ARG A 152 4.06 -9.15 -1.33
CA ARG A 152 3.02 -10.07 -0.89
C ARG A 152 3.54 -10.90 0.27
N THR A 153 2.78 -10.97 1.38
CA THR A 153 3.15 -11.77 2.56
C THR A 153 2.37 -13.07 2.63
N LEU A 154 3.06 -14.14 3.07
CA LEU A 154 2.43 -15.43 3.35
C LEU A 154 2.13 -15.61 4.85
N PRO A 155 1.06 -16.35 5.20
CA PRO A 155 0.07 -16.99 4.32
C PRO A 155 -0.88 -15.96 3.67
N ASN A 156 -1.10 -16.09 2.37
CA ASN A 156 -1.92 -15.14 1.61
C ASN A 156 -3.36 -15.69 1.42
N LYS A 157 -4.13 -15.68 2.47
CA LYS A 157 -5.54 -16.09 2.48
C LYS A 157 -6.44 -14.96 1.97
N LYS A 158 -7.59 -15.29 1.33
CA LYS A 158 -8.58 -14.31 0.86
C LYS A 158 -9.16 -13.45 1.99
N GLU A 159 -9.16 -13.97 3.20
CA GLU A 159 -9.62 -13.30 4.41
C GLU A 159 -8.82 -12.05 4.74
N LYS A 160 -7.59 -11.89 4.23
CA LYS A 160 -6.81 -10.64 4.34
C LYS A 160 -7.60 -9.41 3.92
N GLN A 161 -8.47 -9.55 2.93
CA GLN A 161 -9.28 -8.45 2.40
C GLN A 161 -10.28 -7.85 3.42
N PHE A 162 -10.47 -8.52 4.56
CA PHE A 162 -11.42 -8.07 5.60
C PHE A 162 -10.99 -8.45 7.02
N LEU A 163 -9.67 -8.57 7.24
CA LEU A 163 -9.13 -8.80 8.58
C LEU A 163 -9.38 -7.61 9.51
N ARG A 164 -9.62 -7.95 10.78
CA ARG A 164 -9.55 -7.01 11.89
C ARG A 164 -8.16 -7.16 12.51
N PHE A 165 -7.27 -6.25 12.18
CA PHE A 165 -5.86 -6.36 12.54
C PHE A 165 -5.59 -6.19 14.04
N ASN A 166 -6.51 -5.59 14.79
CA ASN A 166 -6.46 -5.57 16.25
C ASN A 166 -6.62 -6.96 16.88
N GLU A 167 -7.39 -7.85 16.23
CA GLU A 167 -7.58 -9.24 16.66
C GLU A 167 -6.47 -10.17 16.15
N THR A 168 -5.87 -9.81 15.02
CA THR A 168 -4.79 -10.57 14.36
C THR A 168 -3.70 -9.60 13.95
N PRO A 169 -2.75 -9.27 14.86
CA PRO A 169 -1.69 -8.32 14.56
C PRO A 169 -0.91 -8.71 13.30
N PRO A 170 -0.71 -7.78 12.35
CA PRO A 170 0.00 -8.04 11.12
C PRO A 170 1.51 -8.15 11.38
N PRO A 171 2.27 -8.83 10.50
CA PRO A 171 3.71 -8.66 10.47
C PRO A 171 4.07 -7.23 10.08
N PHE A 172 5.27 -6.80 10.42
CA PHE A 172 5.82 -5.49 10.08
C PHE A 172 7.27 -5.62 9.62
N PHE A 173 7.80 -4.56 9.02
CA PHE A 173 9.17 -4.57 8.51
C PHE A 173 10.16 -4.18 9.62
N THR A 174 11.34 -4.81 9.66
CA THR A 174 12.47 -4.30 10.44
C THR A 174 12.96 -2.98 9.83
N ASN A 175 13.65 -2.14 10.60
CA ASN A 175 14.26 -0.92 10.06
C ASN A 175 15.29 -1.25 8.97
N ASN A 176 16.02 -2.36 9.13
CA ASN A 176 16.95 -2.87 8.12
C ASN A 176 16.25 -3.25 6.80
N ALA A 177 15.04 -3.80 6.88
CA ALA A 177 14.26 -4.16 5.69
C ALA A 177 13.84 -2.90 4.90
N LEU A 178 13.36 -1.85 5.58
CA LEU A 178 13.02 -0.58 4.93
C LEU A 178 14.25 0.09 4.34
N THR A 179 15.40 0.07 5.03
CA THR A 179 16.66 0.57 4.49
C THR A 179 17.03 -0.19 3.21
N ALA A 180 16.92 -1.52 3.20
CA ALA A 180 17.19 -2.33 2.01
C ALA A 180 16.24 -2.03 0.84
N ILE A 181 14.97 -1.71 1.12
CA ILE A 181 14.00 -1.26 0.12
C ILE A 181 14.42 0.10 -0.45
N CYS A 182 14.80 1.06 0.40
CA CYS A 182 15.30 2.37 -0.05
C CYS A 182 16.55 2.25 -0.92
N ASP A 183 17.50 1.40 -0.51
CA ASP A 183 18.76 1.14 -1.26
C ASP A 183 18.49 0.54 -2.65
N SER A 184 17.35 -0.12 -2.86
CA SER A 184 16.97 -0.63 -4.18
C SER A 184 16.54 0.45 -5.18
N GLY A 185 16.32 1.68 -4.71
CA GLY A 185 15.97 2.84 -5.53
C GLY A 185 14.49 2.92 -5.92
N VAL A 186 13.59 2.16 -5.27
CA VAL A 186 12.16 2.24 -5.56
C VAL A 186 11.55 3.54 -5.02
N HIS A 187 10.59 4.08 -5.76
CA HIS A 187 9.85 5.28 -5.43
C HIS A 187 8.44 4.96 -4.88
N HIS A 188 7.89 3.81 -5.28
CA HIS A 188 6.56 3.38 -4.87
C HIS A 188 6.67 2.03 -4.17
N LEU A 189 6.30 1.99 -2.89
CA LEU A 189 6.23 0.76 -2.10
C LEU A 189 4.76 0.34 -1.94
N ILE A 190 4.44 -0.89 -2.31
CA ILE A 190 3.09 -1.43 -2.24
C ILE A 190 3.09 -2.67 -1.36
N VAL A 191 2.25 -2.71 -0.33
CA VAL A 191 2.22 -3.81 0.64
C VAL A 191 0.81 -4.32 0.89
N ASP A 192 0.68 -5.61 1.11
CA ASP A 192 -0.59 -6.27 1.50
C ASP A 192 -0.83 -6.23 3.02
N LEU A 193 -0.23 -5.28 3.69
CA LEU A 193 -0.30 -5.02 5.12
C LEU A 193 -1.02 -3.69 5.38
N PRO A 194 -1.58 -3.49 6.58
CA PRO A 194 -2.24 -2.24 6.95
C PRO A 194 -1.25 -1.12 7.30
N SER A 195 0.01 -1.44 7.54
CA SER A 195 1.11 -0.50 7.75
C SER A 195 2.46 -1.17 7.49
N VAL A 196 3.45 -0.37 7.07
CA VAL A 196 4.87 -0.79 7.03
C VAL A 196 5.49 -0.77 8.43
N ASP A 197 4.88 -0.05 9.38
CA ASP A 197 5.29 -0.03 10.78
C ASP A 197 4.51 -1.04 11.62
N ARG A 198 5.07 -1.34 12.80
CA ARG A 198 4.42 -2.12 13.85
C ARG A 198 3.19 -1.37 14.35
N MET A 199 2.10 -2.10 14.58
CA MET A 199 0.85 -1.54 15.07
C MET A 199 1.00 -0.70 16.36
N SER A 200 1.93 -1.05 17.23
CA SER A 200 2.19 -0.35 18.49
C SER A 200 3.66 0.05 18.56
N ASP A 201 4.04 1.10 17.85
CA ASP A 201 5.40 1.65 17.82
C ASP A 201 5.56 2.95 18.62
N GLY A 202 4.56 3.28 19.43
CA GLY A 202 4.53 4.55 20.19
C GLY A 202 4.21 5.78 19.34
N GLY A 203 3.74 5.60 18.12
CA GLY A 203 3.44 6.69 17.16
C GLY A 203 4.69 7.31 16.54
N ILE A 204 5.82 6.59 16.53
CA ILE A 204 7.09 7.04 15.94
C ILE A 204 7.03 6.99 14.44
N LEU A 205 6.37 5.96 13.86
CA LEU A 205 6.30 5.69 12.41
C LEU A 205 7.70 5.64 11.78
N GLY A 206 8.59 4.86 12.41
CA GLY A 206 10.00 4.85 12.08
C GLY A 206 10.29 4.33 10.68
N ASN A 207 9.56 3.35 10.20
CA ASN A 207 9.69 2.80 8.85
C ASN A 207 9.18 3.77 7.78
N HIS A 208 8.08 4.47 8.03
CA HIS A 208 7.64 5.57 7.17
C HIS A 208 8.72 6.65 7.08
N ARG A 209 9.34 7.02 8.22
CA ARG A 209 10.44 8.00 8.24
C ARG A 209 11.64 7.53 7.45
N ILE A 210 12.08 6.27 7.60
CA ILE A 210 13.16 5.67 6.82
C ILE A 210 12.86 5.78 5.33
N PHE A 211 11.64 5.46 4.90
CA PHE A 211 11.26 5.49 3.50
C PHE A 211 11.29 6.90 2.90
N TRP A 212 10.81 7.90 3.65
CA TRP A 212 10.79 9.29 3.20
C TRP A 212 12.03 10.12 3.59
N CYS A 213 13.01 9.52 4.32
CA CYS A 213 14.36 10.08 4.57
C CYS A 213 15.45 9.40 3.76
N ASP A 214 15.11 8.66 2.72
CA ASP A 214 16.07 7.89 1.90
C ASP A 214 16.92 6.89 2.71
N GLY A 215 16.30 6.22 3.67
CA GLY A 215 16.86 5.06 4.36
C GLY A 215 17.71 5.32 5.61
N GLN A 216 17.81 6.54 6.10
CA GLN A 216 18.87 6.85 7.05
C GLN A 216 18.49 6.86 8.54
N ASN A 217 17.26 7.20 8.93
CA ASN A 217 16.97 7.36 10.37
C ASN A 217 15.49 7.21 10.72
N PRO A 218 15.11 6.22 11.57
CA PRO A 218 13.72 6.06 12.02
C PRO A 218 13.20 7.19 12.91
N ASN A 219 14.08 8.02 13.46
CA ASN A 219 13.74 9.17 14.29
C ASN A 219 14.06 10.51 13.59
N GLY A 220 14.44 10.46 12.31
CA GLY A 220 14.86 11.63 11.54
C GLY A 220 13.71 12.51 11.07
N GLU A 221 14.04 13.74 10.67
CA GLU A 221 13.13 14.57 9.91
C GLU A 221 12.97 13.99 8.49
N VAL A 222 11.72 13.96 8.02
CA VAL A 222 11.43 13.48 6.67
C VAL A 222 11.73 14.54 5.63
N ASN A 223 12.09 14.13 4.42
CA ASN A 223 12.22 15.03 3.30
C ASN A 223 10.82 15.46 2.83
N SER A 224 10.43 16.70 3.15
CA SER A 224 9.10 17.25 2.80
C SER A 224 8.83 17.32 1.30
N GLU A 225 9.88 17.27 0.46
CA GLU A 225 9.78 17.29 -1.00
C GLU A 225 9.82 15.87 -1.61
N SER A 226 9.82 14.83 -0.78
CA SER A 226 9.83 13.45 -1.25
C SER A 226 8.64 13.18 -2.17
N GLN A 227 8.93 12.58 -3.32
CA GLN A 227 7.91 12.13 -4.30
C GLN A 227 7.60 10.64 -4.14
N LYS A 228 8.14 9.99 -3.12
CA LYS A 228 7.87 8.58 -2.82
C LYS A 228 6.47 8.39 -2.23
N THR A 229 5.85 7.28 -2.56
CA THR A 229 4.52 6.91 -2.03
C THR A 229 4.54 5.51 -1.43
N ILE A 230 3.70 5.29 -0.41
CA ILE A 230 3.39 3.97 0.12
C ILE A 230 1.93 3.67 -0.22
N THR A 231 1.67 2.46 -0.71
CA THR A 231 0.31 1.94 -0.91
C THR A 231 0.11 0.74 0.01
N GLU A 232 -0.88 0.80 0.86
CA GLU A 232 -1.16 -0.20 1.88
C GLU A 232 -2.50 -0.88 1.66
N LEU A 233 -2.71 -2.02 2.34
CA LEU A 233 -3.94 -2.80 2.25
C LEU A 233 -4.28 -3.21 0.81
N VAL A 234 -3.30 -3.68 0.04
CA VAL A 234 -3.60 -4.37 -1.23
C VAL A 234 -3.85 -5.86 -1.00
N TYR A 235 -4.46 -6.52 -1.98
CA TYR A 235 -4.57 -7.97 -2.00
C TYR A 235 -4.11 -8.52 -3.35
N ILE A 236 -2.98 -9.21 -3.37
CA ILE A 236 -2.44 -9.82 -4.59
C ILE A 236 -2.90 -11.29 -4.64
N PRO A 237 -3.74 -11.70 -5.59
CA PRO A 237 -4.17 -13.10 -5.73
C PRO A 237 -2.98 -14.06 -5.86
N ASN A 238 -3.12 -15.30 -5.32
CA ASN A 238 -2.07 -16.32 -5.41
C ASN A 238 -1.77 -16.77 -6.85
N SER A 239 -2.67 -16.51 -7.79
CA SER A 239 -2.46 -16.78 -9.22
C SER A 239 -1.51 -15.79 -9.90
N VAL A 240 -1.20 -14.67 -9.26
CA VAL A 240 -0.24 -13.70 -9.78
C VAL A 240 1.17 -14.17 -9.42
N GLU A 241 1.99 -14.41 -10.43
CA GLU A 241 3.37 -14.85 -10.25
C GLU A 241 4.27 -13.67 -9.82
N ASP A 242 5.27 -13.97 -8.98
CA ASP A 242 6.35 -13.03 -8.68
C ASP A 242 7.11 -12.68 -9.96
N GLY A 243 7.59 -11.44 -10.05
CA GLY A 243 8.38 -10.98 -11.18
C GLY A 243 8.04 -9.59 -11.65
N PHE A 244 8.43 -9.31 -12.90
CA PHE A 244 8.29 -8.00 -13.51
C PHE A 244 6.86 -7.78 -14.03
N HIS A 245 6.32 -6.61 -13.70
CA HIS A 245 5.00 -6.13 -14.11
C HIS A 245 5.07 -4.63 -14.40
N PHE A 246 4.01 -4.10 -14.98
CA PHE A 246 3.74 -2.67 -14.98
C PHE A 246 2.58 -2.37 -14.01
N LEU A 247 2.71 -1.29 -13.25
CA LEU A 247 1.74 -0.85 -12.25
C LEU A 247 1.13 0.49 -12.65
N ASP A 248 -0.18 0.61 -12.54
CA ASP A 248 -0.91 1.88 -12.62
C ASP A 248 -1.64 2.10 -11.29
N ILE A 249 -1.33 3.19 -10.58
CA ILE A 249 -1.97 3.53 -9.30
C ILE A 249 -3.00 4.63 -9.55
N GLN A 250 -4.26 4.25 -9.57
CA GLN A 250 -5.36 5.18 -9.78
C GLN A 250 -5.86 5.74 -8.45
N ILE A 251 -5.93 7.07 -8.34
CA ILE A 251 -6.48 7.77 -7.17
C ILE A 251 -7.39 8.92 -7.59
N PRO A 252 -8.39 9.30 -6.78
CA PRO A 252 -9.02 10.61 -6.92
C PRO A 252 -8.03 11.71 -6.55
N HIS A 253 -8.11 12.88 -7.21
CA HIS A 253 -7.25 14.02 -6.88
C HIS A 253 -7.68 14.65 -5.56
N PHE A 254 -7.19 14.13 -4.44
CA PHE A 254 -7.41 14.68 -3.11
C PHE A 254 -6.26 15.62 -2.72
N VAL A 255 -6.60 16.78 -2.22
CA VAL A 255 -5.65 17.71 -1.56
C VAL A 255 -5.53 17.29 -0.10
N CYS A 256 -4.89 16.16 0.11
CA CYS A 256 -4.70 15.49 1.40
C CYS A 256 -3.41 14.66 1.33
N ASP A 257 -2.96 14.13 2.45
CA ASP A 257 -1.77 13.26 2.54
C ASP A 257 -1.96 11.90 1.87
N ALA A 258 -3.20 11.40 1.81
CA ALA A 258 -3.54 10.12 1.25
C ALA A 258 -4.88 10.13 0.49
N ALA A 259 -5.09 9.13 -0.34
CA ALA A 259 -6.36 8.88 -1.02
C ALA A 259 -6.66 7.37 -1.11
N PRO A 260 -7.94 6.96 -1.15
CA PRO A 260 -8.30 5.63 -1.61
C PRO A 260 -7.66 5.37 -2.97
N SER A 261 -7.10 4.18 -3.16
CA SER A 261 -6.39 3.89 -4.41
C SER A 261 -6.82 2.56 -5.02
N ARG A 262 -6.62 2.47 -6.33
CA ARG A 262 -6.90 1.29 -7.12
C ARG A 262 -5.65 0.91 -7.94
N PRO A 263 -4.70 0.21 -7.34
CA PRO A 263 -3.51 -0.26 -8.05
C PRO A 263 -3.87 -1.42 -8.99
N LEU A 264 -3.48 -1.29 -10.25
CA LEU A 264 -3.73 -2.21 -11.34
C LEU A 264 -2.40 -2.75 -11.86
N LEU A 265 -2.27 -4.08 -11.96
CA LEU A 265 -1.10 -4.75 -12.51
C LEU A 265 -1.32 -5.24 -13.91
N TYR A 266 -0.28 -5.15 -14.70
CA TYR A 266 -0.22 -5.64 -16.08
C TYR A 266 1.03 -6.51 -16.23
N LYS A 267 0.84 -7.77 -16.62
CA LYS A 267 1.95 -8.64 -16.99
C LYS A 267 2.40 -8.28 -18.41
N PRO A 268 3.67 -7.89 -18.64
CA PRO A 268 4.16 -7.62 -19.98
C PRO A 268 4.29 -8.92 -20.80
N GLU A 269 4.15 -8.79 -22.12
CA GLU A 269 4.36 -9.82 -23.14
C GLU A 269 5.62 -9.52 -23.94
#